data_98ef6493653e226fa6453e10b0dbd506
#
_entry.id   98ef6493653e226fa6453e10b0dbd506
#
_cell.length_a   1.000
_cell.length_b   1.000
_cell.length_c   1.000
_cell.angle_alpha   90.00
_cell.angle_beta   90.00
_cell.angle_gamma   90.00
#
_symmetry.space_group_name_H-M   'P 1'
#
loop_
_entity.id
_entity.type
_entity.pdbx_description
1 polymer ?
#
loop_
_entity_poly.entity_id
_entity_poly.type
_entity_poly.pdbx_seq_one_letter_code
_entity_poly.pdbx_strand_id
1 'polypeptide(L)'
;MNHEQFQDMLDELIAQSGVGQEVLGDVLARTSLRAPEETSRVEISAGNPTARRPVDQRAIPQGTVSKAVKALKEKGLLEDGEKLLWSPDGRTLSPLRLGSLYAMAGVNVVQAKERPRHVTTALLGLDSSRVLSTADDDAGSWDQVADLIHQHVTSLKNASDQDRASRGLQPLRLFGVGVEVGAPVYNGEVMPLSHDRSRHPVPLAEKLDRLFGADPSFDRPVPVIAENDVNALAVFAIHQIHYAVPDLVVVGVFDEGVGGGLVMDGRLRRGGNGRAMEIGHLSTGFPLGQDPYSSTGTGFQARCACGQLGHVDTLAPPRRIVEEFGGGTLEQISQINAHDPEFQRAQEVFKHAGAALGRALAHVSDTVNPSRVIMYLPAALAEPKPDTAATAYLGAVRQEATRAFAASDQPGYLRIHAFPENPRDAALLGAQAAAVCVLESFIEHALRLDGCKTGPGRSTTSSQAPAR
;
A
#
# COMPACT_ATOMS: atom_id res chain seq x y z
N MET A 1 -11.02 -4.82 11.57
CA MET A 1 -11.27 -3.50 10.97
C MET A 1 -12.66 -3.06 11.39
N ASN A 2 -12.76 -1.90 12.00
CA ASN A 2 -14.04 -1.38 12.48
C ASN A 2 -14.77 -0.69 11.31
N HIS A 3 -15.62 -1.44 10.59
CA HIS A 3 -16.36 -0.93 9.44
C HIS A 3 -17.64 -0.16 9.82
N GLU A 4 -18.00 -0.14 11.11
CA GLU A 4 -19.21 0.54 11.58
C GLU A 4 -19.20 2.02 11.25
N GLN A 5 -18.05 2.67 11.36
CA GLN A 5 -17.88 4.10 11.08
C GLN A 5 -18.06 4.44 9.58
N PHE A 6 -17.72 3.52 8.69
CA PHE A 6 -18.02 3.68 7.26
C PHE A 6 -19.50 3.41 6.97
N GLN A 7 -20.13 2.52 7.75
CA GLN A 7 -21.54 2.20 7.58
C GLN A 7 -22.43 3.40 7.88
N ASP A 8 -22.15 4.14 8.95
CA ASP A 8 -22.91 5.35 9.29
C ASP A 8 -22.90 6.36 8.14
N MET A 9 -21.74 6.60 7.50
CA MET A 9 -21.65 7.49 6.34
C MET A 9 -22.44 6.96 5.14
N LEU A 10 -22.39 5.65 4.89
CA LEU A 10 -23.14 5.03 3.80
C LEU A 10 -24.66 5.11 4.04
N ASP A 11 -25.11 4.86 5.27
CA ASP A 11 -26.51 4.93 5.64
C ASP A 11 -27.09 6.34 5.45
N GLU A 12 -26.35 7.37 5.80
CA GLU A 12 -26.72 8.75 5.51
C GLU A 12 -26.84 9.03 3.99
N LEU A 13 -25.87 8.55 3.20
CA LEU A 13 -25.88 8.70 1.73
C LEU A 13 -27.04 7.94 1.10
N ILE A 14 -27.35 6.74 1.56
CA ILE A 14 -28.48 5.92 1.11
C ILE A 14 -29.80 6.64 1.42
N ALA A 15 -29.98 7.09 2.67
CA ALA A 15 -31.18 7.80 3.09
C ALA A 15 -31.41 9.07 2.27
N GLN A 16 -30.36 9.80 1.95
CA GLN A 16 -30.42 11.04 1.18
C GLN A 16 -30.69 10.81 -0.32
N SER A 17 -30.10 9.79 -0.92
CA SER A 17 -30.15 9.55 -2.37
C SER A 17 -31.26 8.60 -2.81
N GLY A 18 -31.67 7.68 -1.93
CA GLY A 18 -32.49 6.52 -2.29
C GLY A 18 -31.77 5.57 -3.25
N VAL A 19 -30.43 5.62 -3.32
CA VAL A 19 -29.59 4.78 -4.18
C VAL A 19 -28.89 3.77 -3.28
N GLY A 20 -28.82 2.49 -3.71
CA GLY A 20 -28.15 1.45 -2.97
C GLY A 20 -26.64 1.73 -2.81
N GLN A 21 -26.07 1.29 -1.70
CA GLN A 21 -24.66 1.57 -1.34
C GLN A 21 -23.66 1.06 -2.39
N GLU A 22 -23.93 -0.08 -3.05
CA GLU A 22 -23.07 -0.57 -4.15
C GLU A 22 -22.91 0.47 -5.26
N VAL A 23 -24.00 1.14 -5.65
CA VAL A 23 -23.93 2.16 -6.70
C VAL A 23 -23.18 3.40 -6.22
N LEU A 24 -23.33 3.77 -4.95
CA LEU A 24 -22.54 4.86 -4.35
C LEU A 24 -21.05 4.51 -4.35
N GLY A 25 -20.70 3.29 -3.95
CA GLY A 25 -19.36 2.76 -4.02
C GLY A 25 -18.80 2.72 -5.45
N ASP A 26 -19.59 2.24 -6.41
CA ASP A 26 -19.23 2.21 -7.84
C ASP A 26 -18.93 3.61 -8.37
N VAL A 27 -19.79 4.58 -8.09
CA VAL A 27 -19.61 5.97 -8.58
C VAL A 27 -18.34 6.59 -7.97
N LEU A 28 -18.13 6.39 -6.67
CA LEU A 28 -16.93 6.90 -6.00
C LEU A 28 -15.65 6.22 -6.54
N ALA A 29 -15.67 4.89 -6.69
CA ALA A 29 -14.57 4.12 -7.25
C ALA A 29 -14.19 4.61 -8.65
N ARG A 30 -15.18 4.76 -9.54
CA ARG A 30 -14.93 5.21 -10.91
C ARG A 30 -14.41 6.63 -10.98
N THR A 31 -14.80 7.49 -10.03
CA THR A 31 -14.30 8.88 -9.97
C THR A 31 -12.88 8.92 -9.39
N SER A 32 -12.58 8.11 -8.37
CA SER A 32 -11.24 8.07 -7.74
C SER A 32 -10.18 7.46 -8.64
N LEU A 33 -10.56 6.60 -9.59
CA LEU A 33 -9.68 5.83 -10.45
C LEU A 33 -9.30 6.50 -11.77
N ARG A 34 -9.91 7.62 -12.10
CA ARG A 34 -9.62 8.35 -13.35
C ARG A 34 -8.93 9.65 -13.05
N ALA A 35 -8.14 10.11 -14.02
CA ALA A 35 -7.58 11.45 -13.92
C ALA A 35 -8.71 12.45 -13.61
N PRO A 36 -8.55 13.35 -12.62
CA PRO A 36 -9.62 14.21 -12.11
C PRO A 36 -10.34 15.04 -13.16
N GLU A 37 -9.76 15.16 -14.34
CA GLU A 37 -10.25 16.01 -15.43
C GLU A 37 -11.03 15.27 -16.52
N GLU A 38 -11.23 13.93 -16.39
CA GLU A 38 -11.71 13.09 -17.49
C GLU A 38 -12.99 12.30 -17.18
N THR A 39 -13.53 12.37 -15.96
CA THR A 39 -14.67 11.54 -15.58
C THR A 39 -15.98 12.30 -15.61
N SER A 40 -16.83 12.03 -16.60
CA SER A 40 -18.17 12.55 -16.69
C SER A 40 -19.21 11.55 -16.16
N ARG A 41 -20.43 12.06 -15.82
CA ARG A 41 -21.57 11.19 -15.45
C ARG A 41 -21.95 10.20 -16.55
N VAL A 42 -21.73 10.56 -17.79
CA VAL A 42 -22.02 9.69 -18.95
C VAL A 42 -21.08 8.52 -18.99
N GLU A 43 -19.77 8.75 -18.77
CA GLU A 43 -18.76 7.70 -18.73
C GLU A 43 -18.94 6.79 -17.52
N ILE A 44 -19.31 7.34 -16.35
CA ILE A 44 -19.65 6.51 -15.18
C ILE A 44 -20.86 5.63 -15.49
N SER A 45 -21.87 6.18 -16.17
CA SER A 45 -23.08 5.45 -16.53
C SER A 45 -22.84 4.33 -17.55
N ALA A 46 -22.01 4.60 -18.55
CA ALA A 46 -21.75 3.64 -19.62
C ALA A 46 -21.02 2.37 -19.12
N GLY A 47 -20.22 2.49 -18.05
CA GLY A 47 -19.27 1.45 -17.67
C GLY A 47 -18.14 1.36 -18.71
N ASN A 48 -17.16 0.55 -18.40
CA ASN A 48 -16.07 0.26 -19.33
C ASN A 48 -15.99 -1.26 -19.56
N PRO A 49 -16.48 -1.80 -20.68
CA PRO A 49 -16.49 -3.25 -20.93
C PRO A 49 -15.08 -3.85 -21.00
N THR A 50 -14.06 -3.03 -21.22
CA THR A 50 -12.64 -3.46 -21.23
C THR A 50 -11.94 -3.27 -19.89
N ALA A 51 -12.62 -2.69 -18.89
CA ALA A 51 -12.06 -2.53 -17.56
C ALA A 51 -11.71 -3.89 -16.95
N ARG A 52 -10.62 -3.93 -16.19
CA ARG A 52 -10.16 -5.16 -15.55
C ARG A 52 -10.90 -5.44 -14.24
N ARG A 53 -11.42 -4.42 -13.60
CA ARG A 53 -12.23 -4.54 -12.39
C ARG A 53 -13.69 -4.81 -12.76
N PRO A 54 -14.32 -5.91 -12.30
CA PRO A 54 -15.69 -6.28 -12.71
C PRO A 54 -16.73 -5.19 -12.47
N VAL A 55 -16.60 -4.42 -11.38
CA VAL A 55 -17.53 -3.32 -11.06
C VAL A 55 -17.50 -2.20 -12.11
N ASP A 56 -16.37 -1.97 -12.77
CA ASP A 56 -16.21 -0.91 -13.76
C ASP A 56 -16.81 -1.29 -15.12
N GLN A 57 -17.07 -2.59 -15.34
CA GLN A 57 -17.69 -3.08 -16.58
C GLN A 57 -19.20 -2.87 -16.63
N ARG A 58 -19.85 -2.77 -15.48
CA ARG A 58 -21.30 -2.71 -15.36
C ARG A 58 -21.83 -1.32 -15.76
N ALA A 59 -22.80 -1.30 -16.66
CA ALA A 59 -23.54 -0.10 -16.95
C ALA A 59 -24.51 0.22 -15.81
N ILE A 60 -24.62 1.51 -15.44
CA ILE A 60 -25.52 2.01 -14.42
C ILE A 60 -26.49 2.99 -15.08
N PRO A 61 -27.81 2.90 -14.86
CA PRO A 61 -28.74 3.85 -15.44
C PRO A 61 -28.38 5.31 -15.12
N GLN A 62 -28.38 6.19 -16.11
CA GLN A 62 -27.97 7.61 -15.95
C GLN A 62 -28.71 8.34 -14.82
N GLY A 63 -30.01 8.07 -14.67
CA GLY A 63 -30.80 8.64 -13.58
C GLY A 63 -30.30 8.21 -12.19
N THR A 64 -29.82 6.97 -12.07
CA THR A 64 -29.26 6.43 -10.83
C THR A 64 -27.89 7.06 -10.55
N VAL A 65 -27.02 7.16 -11.57
CA VAL A 65 -25.73 7.88 -11.46
C VAL A 65 -25.95 9.34 -11.05
N SER A 66 -26.92 10.01 -11.65
CA SER A 66 -27.22 11.41 -11.32
C SER A 66 -27.67 11.60 -9.87
N LYS A 67 -28.47 10.68 -9.32
CA LYS A 67 -28.87 10.71 -7.90
C LYS A 67 -27.67 10.45 -6.99
N ALA A 68 -26.85 9.45 -7.29
CA ALA A 68 -25.64 9.12 -6.53
C ALA A 68 -24.66 10.30 -6.53
N VAL A 69 -24.35 10.86 -7.70
CA VAL A 69 -23.45 12.03 -7.83
C VAL A 69 -23.99 13.23 -7.05
N LYS A 70 -25.31 13.48 -7.11
CA LYS A 70 -25.92 14.58 -6.34
C LYS A 70 -25.69 14.40 -4.84
N ALA A 71 -25.99 13.21 -4.28
CA ALA A 71 -25.79 12.93 -2.85
C ALA A 71 -24.32 13.01 -2.43
N LEU A 72 -23.42 12.45 -3.24
CA LEU A 72 -21.97 12.52 -2.97
C LEU A 72 -21.44 13.96 -3.01
N LYS A 73 -21.96 14.81 -3.90
CA LYS A 73 -21.63 16.24 -3.95
C LYS A 73 -22.19 17.03 -2.76
N GLU A 74 -23.45 16.79 -2.40
CA GLU A 74 -24.08 17.42 -1.22
C GLU A 74 -23.35 17.04 0.07
N LYS A 75 -22.77 15.85 0.12
CA LYS A 75 -21.90 15.40 1.23
C LYS A 75 -20.47 15.96 1.14
N GLY A 76 -20.05 16.50 -0.02
CA GLY A 76 -18.72 17.03 -0.27
C GLY A 76 -17.67 15.97 -0.62
N LEU A 77 -18.09 14.72 -0.92
CA LEU A 77 -17.21 13.64 -1.38
C LEU A 77 -16.84 13.78 -2.86
N LEU A 78 -17.70 14.42 -3.65
CA LEU A 78 -17.43 14.79 -5.04
C LEU A 78 -17.64 16.28 -5.25
N GLU A 79 -16.97 16.83 -6.26
CA GLU A 79 -17.19 18.18 -6.75
C GLU A 79 -17.01 18.23 -8.27
N ASP A 80 -17.40 19.35 -8.90
CA ASP A 80 -17.16 19.58 -10.32
C ASP A 80 -15.69 19.93 -10.55
N GLY A 81 -15.09 19.36 -11.58
CA GLY A 81 -13.75 19.72 -12.03
C GLY A 81 -13.74 21.07 -12.75
N GLU A 82 -12.54 21.63 -12.89
CA GLU A 82 -12.35 22.99 -13.45
C GLU A 82 -12.45 23.05 -14.97
N LYS A 83 -12.06 21.97 -15.66
CA LYS A 83 -12.11 21.91 -17.13
C LYS A 83 -13.46 21.45 -17.62
N LEU A 84 -13.95 22.11 -18.65
CA LEU A 84 -15.15 21.67 -19.36
C LEU A 84 -14.74 20.64 -20.43
N LEU A 85 -15.36 19.46 -20.38
CA LEU A 85 -15.22 18.44 -21.40
C LEU A 85 -16.27 18.66 -22.50
N TRP A 86 -15.89 18.42 -23.74
CA TRP A 86 -16.79 18.45 -24.87
C TRP A 86 -17.22 17.04 -25.24
N SER A 87 -18.51 16.76 -25.23
CA SER A 87 -19.02 15.51 -25.76
C SER A 87 -19.03 15.53 -27.29
N PRO A 88 -19.04 14.36 -27.96
CA PRO A 88 -19.09 14.27 -29.42
C PRO A 88 -20.28 14.99 -30.07
N ASP A 89 -21.38 15.20 -29.33
CA ASP A 89 -22.56 15.90 -29.74
C ASP A 89 -22.52 17.41 -29.46
N GLY A 90 -21.36 17.95 -29.06
CA GLY A 90 -21.11 19.38 -28.82
C GLY A 90 -21.63 19.91 -27.49
N ARG A 91 -22.09 19.06 -26.58
CA ARG A 91 -22.49 19.47 -25.23
C ARG A 91 -21.28 19.62 -24.32
N THR A 92 -21.34 20.61 -23.45
CA THR A 92 -20.36 20.80 -22.39
C THR A 92 -20.65 19.86 -21.23
N LEU A 93 -19.68 19.07 -20.83
CA LEU A 93 -19.73 18.17 -19.68
C LEU A 93 -18.84 18.71 -18.56
N SER A 94 -19.35 18.76 -17.35
CA SER A 94 -18.51 19.05 -16.18
C SER A 94 -17.90 17.74 -15.71
N PRO A 95 -16.56 17.59 -15.69
CA PRO A 95 -15.92 16.44 -15.11
C PRO A 95 -16.18 16.39 -13.60
N LEU A 96 -16.08 15.21 -13.02
CA LEU A 96 -16.20 14.99 -11.59
C LEU A 96 -14.81 14.70 -11.01
N ARG A 97 -14.57 15.24 -9.83
CA ARG A 97 -13.37 14.93 -9.03
C ARG A 97 -13.74 14.65 -7.58
N LEU A 98 -12.82 14.05 -6.84
CA LEU A 98 -12.97 13.89 -5.39
C LEU A 98 -13.04 15.26 -4.72
N GLY A 99 -13.88 15.36 -3.70
CA GLY A 99 -14.20 16.64 -3.06
C GLY A 99 -13.08 17.16 -2.17
N SER A 100 -12.96 18.47 -2.11
CA SER A 100 -11.95 19.17 -1.31
C SER A 100 -12.37 19.45 0.14
N LEU A 101 -13.57 19.04 0.54
CA LEU A 101 -14.07 19.16 1.92
C LEU A 101 -13.45 18.11 2.86
N TYR A 102 -13.03 16.97 2.32
CA TYR A 102 -12.46 15.87 3.09
C TYR A 102 -10.96 15.79 2.89
N ALA A 103 -10.28 15.38 3.96
CA ALA A 103 -8.89 14.98 3.96
C ALA A 103 -8.73 13.59 4.56
N MET A 104 -7.68 12.88 4.16
CA MET A 104 -7.21 11.66 4.80
C MET A 104 -5.91 11.96 5.54
N ALA A 105 -5.71 11.36 6.68
CA ALA A 105 -4.39 11.30 7.27
C ALA A 105 -3.71 9.98 6.88
N GLY A 106 -2.52 10.08 6.35
CA GLY A 106 -1.65 8.94 6.11
C GLY A 106 -0.47 8.97 7.05
N VAL A 107 -0.10 7.83 7.60
CA VAL A 107 0.97 7.70 8.57
C VAL A 107 1.92 6.59 8.14
N ASN A 108 3.20 6.92 8.09
CA ASN A 108 4.29 5.96 7.94
C ASN A 108 4.98 5.78 9.29
N VAL A 109 5.13 4.52 9.75
CA VAL A 109 5.86 4.18 10.97
C VAL A 109 7.06 3.31 10.60
N VAL A 110 8.22 3.93 10.53
CA VAL A 110 9.49 3.23 10.30
C VAL A 110 9.98 2.61 11.61
N GLN A 111 10.19 1.30 11.58
CA GLN A 111 10.73 0.55 12.69
C GLN A 111 12.14 0.05 12.33
N ALA A 112 13.17 0.60 12.96
CA ALA A 112 14.54 0.14 12.84
C ALA A 112 14.98 -0.57 14.12
N LYS A 113 15.89 -1.54 14.00
CA LYS A 113 16.52 -2.17 15.17
C LYS A 113 17.26 -1.11 16.00
N GLU A 114 17.07 -1.18 17.31
CA GLU A 114 17.83 -0.36 18.29
C GLU A 114 17.63 1.17 18.16
N ARG A 115 16.66 1.62 17.35
CA ARG A 115 16.29 3.04 17.23
C ARG A 115 14.83 3.27 17.64
N PRO A 116 14.48 4.49 18.10
CA PRO A 116 13.09 4.87 18.21
C PRO A 116 12.36 4.67 16.88
N ARG A 117 11.05 4.43 16.95
CA ARG A 117 10.20 4.39 15.76
C ARG A 117 10.02 5.81 15.25
N HIS A 118 10.28 6.02 13.98
CA HIS A 118 10.02 7.31 13.35
C HIS A 118 8.60 7.33 12.79
N VAL A 119 7.83 8.36 13.16
CA VAL A 119 6.42 8.52 12.77
C VAL A 119 6.30 9.74 11.88
N THR A 120 6.02 9.54 10.60
CA THR A 120 5.71 10.60 9.65
C THR A 120 4.22 10.60 9.38
N THR A 121 3.56 11.72 9.59
CA THR A 121 2.13 11.92 9.32
C THR A 121 1.95 12.95 8.23
N ALA A 122 1.12 12.66 7.26
CA ALA A 122 0.71 13.57 6.20
C ALA A 122 -0.80 13.75 6.19
N LEU A 123 -1.27 14.99 6.13
CA LEU A 123 -2.66 15.30 5.81
C LEU A 123 -2.79 15.48 4.30
N LEU A 124 -3.68 14.74 3.67
CA LEU A 124 -3.79 14.58 2.22
C LEU A 124 -5.23 14.84 1.76
N GLY A 125 -5.39 15.39 0.57
CA GLY A 125 -6.71 15.38 -0.10
C GLY A 125 -7.19 13.94 -0.38
N LEU A 126 -8.47 13.76 -0.67
CA LEU A 126 -9.03 12.44 -1.02
C LEU A 126 -8.38 11.80 -2.25
N ASP A 127 -7.82 12.60 -3.16
CA ASP A 127 -7.06 12.13 -4.32
C ASP A 127 -5.66 11.59 -3.98
N SER A 128 -5.27 11.66 -2.70
CA SER A 128 -3.95 11.27 -2.16
C SER A 128 -2.73 11.95 -2.80
N SER A 129 -2.90 12.64 -3.91
CA SER A 129 -1.80 13.32 -4.61
C SER A 129 -1.46 14.67 -3.98
N ARG A 130 -2.44 15.32 -3.36
CA ARG A 130 -2.29 16.64 -2.78
C ARG A 130 -1.94 16.57 -1.30
N VAL A 131 -0.67 16.76 -0.99
CA VAL A 131 -0.20 16.93 0.40
C VAL A 131 -0.60 18.32 0.90
N LEU A 132 -1.37 18.37 1.99
CA LEU A 132 -1.79 19.61 2.63
C LEU A 132 -0.77 20.07 3.67
N SER A 133 -0.32 19.15 4.53
CA SER A 133 0.69 19.39 5.56
C SER A 133 1.29 18.09 6.08
N THR A 134 2.45 18.18 6.75
CA THR A 134 3.16 17.01 7.32
C THR A 134 3.69 17.31 8.71
N ALA A 135 3.84 16.28 9.54
CA ALA A 135 4.53 16.29 10.82
C ALA A 135 5.34 15.01 10.99
N ASP A 136 6.47 15.06 11.69
CA ASP A 136 7.36 13.94 11.94
C ASP A 136 8.01 14.02 13.31
N ASP A 137 8.05 12.88 14.03
CA ASP A 137 8.63 12.75 15.38
C ASP A 137 9.04 11.30 15.67
N ASP A 138 9.84 11.10 16.72
CA ASP A 138 10.29 9.80 17.17
C ASP A 138 9.51 9.28 18.38
N ALA A 139 9.23 7.99 18.41
CA ALA A 139 8.52 7.30 19.49
C ALA A 139 9.30 6.11 20.03
N GLY A 140 9.45 6.02 21.34
CA GLY A 140 10.15 4.92 22.03
C GLY A 140 9.26 3.67 22.23
N SER A 141 7.93 3.82 22.21
CA SER A 141 6.97 2.73 22.42
C SER A 141 5.78 2.82 21.48
N TRP A 142 5.02 1.74 21.35
CA TRP A 142 3.79 1.73 20.57
C TRP A 142 2.68 2.61 21.16
N ASP A 143 2.66 2.82 22.49
CA ASP A 143 1.74 3.78 23.10
C ASP A 143 2.09 5.21 22.67
N GLN A 144 3.37 5.57 22.69
CA GLN A 144 3.82 6.85 22.17
C GLN A 144 3.57 7.02 20.67
N VAL A 145 3.67 5.95 19.87
CA VAL A 145 3.29 5.99 18.44
C VAL A 145 1.83 6.39 18.29
N ALA A 146 0.92 5.75 19.06
CA ALA A 146 -0.49 6.09 18.97
C ALA A 146 -0.78 7.54 19.42
N ASP A 147 -0.16 7.98 20.53
CA ASP A 147 -0.30 9.36 21.03
C ASP A 147 0.24 10.39 20.02
N LEU A 148 1.40 10.14 19.39
CA LEU A 148 1.97 11.02 18.38
C LEU A 148 1.08 11.08 17.12
N ILE A 149 0.58 9.96 16.65
CA ILE A 149 -0.34 9.93 15.49
C ILE A 149 -1.56 10.80 15.78
N HIS A 150 -2.19 10.62 16.94
CA HIS A 150 -3.34 11.42 17.34
C HIS A 150 -2.99 12.92 17.44
N GLN A 151 -1.88 13.27 18.07
CA GLN A 151 -1.41 14.64 18.20
C GLN A 151 -1.10 15.28 16.83
N HIS A 152 -0.38 14.57 15.95
CA HIS A 152 -0.06 15.05 14.61
C HIS A 152 -1.33 15.32 13.81
N VAL A 153 -2.24 14.35 13.73
CA VAL A 153 -3.48 14.46 12.95
C VAL A 153 -4.32 15.64 13.45
N THR A 154 -4.48 15.77 14.77
CA THR A 154 -5.24 16.86 15.39
C THR A 154 -4.59 18.22 15.10
N SER A 155 -3.26 18.32 15.24
CA SER A 155 -2.52 19.56 14.98
C SER A 155 -2.57 19.98 13.52
N LEU A 156 -2.34 19.03 12.59
CA LEU A 156 -2.36 19.28 11.15
C LEU A 156 -3.75 19.69 10.68
N LYS A 157 -4.80 19.02 11.18
CA LYS A 157 -6.19 19.37 10.89
C LYS A 157 -6.52 20.77 11.38
N ASN A 158 -6.18 21.10 12.63
CA ASN A 158 -6.45 22.43 13.21
C ASN A 158 -5.73 23.56 12.46
N ALA A 159 -4.47 23.34 12.07
CA ALA A 159 -3.73 24.30 11.25
C ALA A 159 -4.38 24.50 9.87
N SER A 160 -4.82 23.41 9.25
CA SER A 160 -5.52 23.47 7.97
C SER A 160 -6.89 24.16 8.08
N ASP A 161 -7.62 23.94 9.18
CA ASP A 161 -8.91 24.59 9.44
C ASP A 161 -8.76 26.10 9.64
N GLN A 162 -7.68 26.53 10.32
CA GLN A 162 -7.35 27.95 10.48
C GLN A 162 -7.03 28.63 9.13
N ASP A 163 -6.23 27.99 8.26
CA ASP A 163 -5.97 28.49 6.91
C ASP A 163 -7.26 28.57 6.10
N ARG A 164 -8.09 27.55 6.13
CA ARG A 164 -9.39 27.53 5.43
C ARG A 164 -10.33 28.60 5.92
N ALA A 165 -10.41 28.80 7.25
CA ALA A 165 -11.24 29.85 7.85
C ALA A 165 -10.80 31.26 7.39
N SER A 166 -9.47 31.50 7.29
CA SER A 166 -8.94 32.77 6.78
C SER A 166 -9.36 33.07 5.33
N ARG A 167 -9.69 32.01 4.57
CA ARG A 167 -10.14 32.05 3.18
C ARG A 167 -11.67 31.93 3.03
N GLY A 168 -12.42 31.92 4.13
CA GLY A 168 -13.88 31.79 4.14
C GLY A 168 -14.39 30.41 3.73
N LEU A 169 -13.54 29.37 3.85
CA LEU A 169 -13.87 27.99 3.52
C LEU A 169 -14.33 27.23 4.77
N GLN A 170 -15.16 26.20 4.59
CA GLN A 170 -15.56 25.31 5.68
C GLN A 170 -14.36 24.52 6.24
N PRO A 171 -14.36 24.18 7.54
CA PRO A 171 -13.36 23.29 8.14
C PRO A 171 -13.28 21.95 7.39
N LEU A 172 -12.09 21.35 7.37
CA LEU A 172 -11.89 20.01 6.81
C LEU A 172 -12.62 18.96 7.64
N ARG A 173 -13.18 17.99 6.95
CA ARG A 173 -13.65 16.74 7.55
C ARG A 173 -12.62 15.66 7.35
N LEU A 174 -12.21 15.00 8.43
CA LEU A 174 -11.31 13.88 8.33
C LEU A 174 -12.08 12.65 7.84
N PHE A 175 -11.68 12.11 6.69
CA PHE A 175 -12.30 10.93 6.09
C PHE A 175 -11.88 9.65 6.82
N GLY A 176 -10.63 9.61 7.27
CA GLY A 176 -10.05 8.54 8.07
C GLY A 176 -8.54 8.67 8.20
N VAL A 177 -7.95 7.76 8.96
CA VAL A 177 -6.51 7.65 9.22
C VAL A 177 -6.00 6.30 8.74
N GLY A 178 -5.07 6.31 7.80
CA GLY A 178 -4.31 5.14 7.38
C GLY A 178 -2.96 5.10 8.07
N VAL A 179 -2.55 3.95 8.57
CA VAL A 179 -1.24 3.76 9.20
C VAL A 179 -0.55 2.58 8.55
N GLU A 180 0.61 2.80 7.95
CA GLU A 180 1.45 1.70 7.52
C GLU A 180 2.61 1.45 8.48
N VAL A 181 2.97 0.18 8.63
CA VAL A 181 4.06 -0.26 9.50
C VAL A 181 4.88 -1.35 8.82
N GLY A 182 6.20 -1.36 9.04
CA GLY A 182 7.12 -2.41 8.56
C GLY A 182 6.98 -3.73 9.35
N ALA A 183 5.76 -4.21 9.54
CA ALA A 183 5.44 -5.45 10.23
C ALA A 183 4.12 -6.04 9.69
N PRO A 184 3.87 -7.35 9.81
CA PRO A 184 2.58 -7.92 9.47
C PRO A 184 1.45 -7.30 10.30
N VAL A 185 0.32 -7.01 9.66
CA VAL A 185 -0.87 -6.48 10.32
C VAL A 185 -2.04 -7.44 10.12
N TYR A 186 -2.74 -7.75 11.19
CA TYR A 186 -3.92 -8.60 11.16
C TYR A 186 -5.03 -8.01 12.04
N ASN A 187 -6.19 -7.75 11.45
CA ASN A 187 -7.36 -7.15 12.13
C ASN A 187 -7.06 -5.83 12.85
N GLY A 188 -6.15 -5.01 12.31
CA GLY A 188 -5.75 -3.73 12.93
C GLY A 188 -4.72 -3.86 14.04
N GLU A 189 -4.26 -5.08 14.32
CA GLU A 189 -3.16 -5.35 15.26
C GLU A 189 -1.83 -5.48 14.52
N VAL A 190 -0.81 -4.80 15.01
CA VAL A 190 0.57 -4.96 14.52
C VAL A 190 1.17 -6.19 15.18
N MET A 191 1.55 -7.15 14.36
CA MET A 191 2.13 -8.40 14.83
C MET A 191 3.61 -8.21 15.21
N PRO A 192 4.09 -8.86 16.27
CA PRO A 192 5.48 -8.73 16.66
C PRO A 192 6.42 -9.28 15.58
N LEU A 193 7.47 -8.55 15.29
CA LEU A 193 8.59 -9.05 14.49
C LEU A 193 9.41 -10.05 15.30
N SER A 194 10.13 -10.95 14.62
CA SER A 194 10.94 -12.00 15.25
C SER A 194 12.01 -11.48 16.21
N HIS A 195 12.43 -10.22 16.06
CA HIS A 195 13.38 -9.55 16.93
C HIS A 195 12.73 -8.62 17.98
N ASP A 196 11.40 -8.46 17.94
CA ASP A 196 10.69 -7.64 18.91
C ASP A 196 10.59 -8.40 20.25
N ARG A 197 10.97 -7.72 21.35
CA ARG A 197 10.87 -8.28 22.71
C ARG A 197 9.43 -8.39 23.20
N SER A 198 8.53 -7.57 22.68
CA SER A 198 7.10 -7.69 22.97
C SER A 198 6.53 -8.83 22.12
N ARG A 199 6.37 -9.99 22.72
CA ARG A 199 5.79 -11.18 22.04
C ARG A 199 4.27 -11.07 21.81
N HIS A 200 3.68 -9.92 22.02
CA HIS A 200 2.24 -9.71 21.94
C HIS A 200 1.90 -8.76 20.80
N PRO A 201 0.82 -9.05 20.06
CA PRO A 201 0.27 -8.11 19.09
C PRO A 201 -0.07 -6.77 19.73
N VAL A 202 0.10 -5.69 18.98
CA VAL A 202 -0.24 -4.32 19.42
C VAL A 202 -1.55 -3.92 18.77
N PRO A 203 -2.63 -3.69 19.54
CA PRO A 203 -3.93 -3.30 19.00
C PRO A 203 -3.93 -1.81 18.59
N LEU A 204 -3.11 -1.47 17.57
CA LEU A 204 -2.84 -0.08 17.19
C LEU A 204 -4.11 0.63 16.70
N ALA A 205 -4.89 -0.03 15.84
CA ALA A 205 -6.12 0.56 15.33
C ALA A 205 -7.13 0.83 16.46
N GLU A 206 -7.32 -0.12 17.40
CA GLU A 206 -8.21 0.06 18.56
C GLU A 206 -7.74 1.18 19.49
N LYS A 207 -6.41 1.33 19.69
CA LYS A 207 -5.88 2.43 20.50
C LYS A 207 -6.18 3.77 19.87
N LEU A 208 -5.98 3.90 18.56
CA LEU A 208 -6.27 5.13 17.81
C LEU A 208 -7.77 5.42 17.75
N ASP A 209 -8.62 4.39 17.53
CA ASP A 209 -10.07 4.54 17.57
C ASP A 209 -10.54 5.15 18.91
N ARG A 210 -9.95 4.71 20.04
CA ARG A 210 -10.25 5.26 21.36
C ARG A 210 -9.78 6.72 21.52
N LEU A 211 -8.58 7.06 21.03
CA LEU A 211 -8.05 8.42 21.12
C LEU A 211 -8.89 9.39 20.29
N PHE A 212 -9.17 9.05 19.02
CA PHE A 212 -10.01 9.88 18.16
C PHE A 212 -11.47 9.96 18.63
N GLY A 213 -12.01 8.86 19.16
CA GLY A 213 -13.38 8.81 19.69
C GLY A 213 -13.58 9.64 20.97
N ALA A 214 -12.52 9.86 21.75
CA ALA A 214 -12.55 10.70 22.95
C ALA A 214 -12.26 12.18 22.66
N ASP A 215 -11.77 12.54 21.48
CA ASP A 215 -11.37 13.91 21.12
C ASP A 215 -12.54 14.70 20.53
N PRO A 216 -13.05 15.74 21.23
CA PRO A 216 -14.16 16.57 20.75
C PRO A 216 -13.83 17.42 19.51
N SER A 217 -12.58 17.45 19.06
CA SER A 217 -12.18 18.11 17.80
C SER A 217 -12.73 17.41 16.55
N PHE A 218 -13.18 16.17 16.70
CA PHE A 218 -13.78 15.39 15.65
C PHE A 218 -15.30 15.25 15.88
N ASP A 219 -16.08 15.74 14.93
CA ASP A 219 -17.55 15.77 14.97
C ASP A 219 -18.20 14.38 14.78
N ARG A 220 -17.39 13.36 14.49
CA ARG A 220 -17.80 11.97 14.29
C ARG A 220 -16.62 11.02 14.50
N PRO A 221 -16.89 9.71 14.69
CA PRO A 221 -15.84 8.69 14.74
C PRO A 221 -14.96 8.72 13.49
N VAL A 222 -13.65 8.62 13.68
CA VAL A 222 -12.64 8.63 12.61
C VAL A 222 -12.21 7.18 12.32
N PRO A 223 -12.48 6.64 11.12
CA PRO A 223 -12.03 5.31 10.76
C PRO A 223 -10.50 5.19 10.75
N VAL A 224 -9.97 4.15 11.38
CA VAL A 224 -8.54 3.86 11.40
C VAL A 224 -8.24 2.54 10.68
N ILE A 225 -7.36 2.60 9.69
CA ILE A 225 -6.91 1.44 8.92
C ILE A 225 -5.41 1.28 9.15
N ALA A 226 -5.01 0.20 9.84
CA ALA A 226 -3.60 -0.20 9.94
C ALA A 226 -3.29 -1.26 8.88
N GLU A 227 -2.15 -1.12 8.19
CA GLU A 227 -1.72 -2.04 7.13
C GLU A 227 -0.20 -2.26 7.18
N ASN A 228 0.26 -3.38 6.62
CA ASN A 228 1.67 -3.59 6.36
C ASN A 228 2.17 -2.65 5.25
N ASP A 229 3.42 -2.21 5.32
CA ASP A 229 4.05 -1.27 4.40
C ASP A 229 3.95 -1.68 2.92
N VAL A 230 4.30 -2.92 2.57
CA VAL A 230 4.24 -3.38 1.18
C VAL A 230 2.81 -3.67 0.72
N ASN A 231 1.94 -4.08 1.61
CA ASN A 231 0.51 -4.16 1.33
C ASN A 231 -0.08 -2.78 1.00
N ALA A 232 0.29 -1.76 1.77
CA ALA A 232 -0.11 -0.37 1.50
C ALA A 232 0.46 0.12 0.15
N LEU A 233 1.74 -0.17 -0.14
CA LEU A 233 2.33 0.10 -1.45
C LEU A 233 1.61 -0.64 -2.58
N ALA A 234 1.12 -1.87 -2.36
CA ALA A 234 0.38 -2.61 -3.37
C ALA A 234 -0.98 -1.96 -3.68
N VAL A 235 -1.69 -1.49 -2.64
CA VAL A 235 -2.93 -0.71 -2.79
C VAL A 235 -2.66 0.60 -3.52
N PHE A 236 -1.60 1.31 -3.14
CA PHE A 236 -1.18 2.54 -3.80
C PHE A 236 -0.81 2.29 -5.27
N ALA A 237 -0.01 1.27 -5.56
CA ALA A 237 0.44 0.96 -6.91
C ALA A 237 -0.72 0.59 -7.86
N ILE A 238 -1.67 -0.25 -7.40
CA ILE A 238 -2.84 -0.59 -8.23
C ILE A 238 -3.73 0.62 -8.47
N HIS A 239 -3.84 1.52 -7.48
CA HIS A 239 -4.56 2.77 -7.61
C HIS A 239 -3.88 3.70 -8.62
N GLN A 240 -2.56 3.88 -8.55
CA GLN A 240 -1.77 4.71 -9.47
C GLN A 240 -1.86 4.25 -10.94
N ILE A 241 -1.97 2.96 -11.18
CA ILE A 241 -2.18 2.43 -12.53
C ILE A 241 -3.66 2.31 -12.92
N HIS A 242 -4.54 2.94 -12.14
CA HIS A 242 -5.99 2.98 -12.40
C HIS A 242 -6.57 1.58 -12.65
N TYR A 243 -6.14 0.58 -11.89
CA TYR A 243 -6.55 -0.82 -12.04
C TYR A 243 -6.43 -1.36 -13.48
N ALA A 244 -5.41 -0.90 -14.21
CA ALA A 244 -5.16 -1.33 -15.59
C ALA A 244 -4.91 -2.84 -15.73
N VAL A 245 -4.59 -3.52 -14.62
CA VAL A 245 -4.45 -4.98 -14.55
C VAL A 245 -5.26 -5.52 -13.36
N PRO A 246 -5.82 -6.75 -13.45
CA PRO A 246 -6.59 -7.32 -12.33
C PRO A 246 -5.69 -7.81 -11.20
N ASP A 247 -4.53 -8.35 -11.57
CA ASP A 247 -3.63 -9.03 -10.65
C ASP A 247 -2.26 -8.38 -10.68
N LEU A 248 -1.77 -8.02 -9.51
CA LEU A 248 -0.52 -7.29 -9.32
C LEU A 248 0.23 -7.88 -8.13
N VAL A 249 1.51 -8.12 -8.32
CA VAL A 249 2.46 -8.34 -7.23
C VAL A 249 3.31 -7.10 -7.06
N VAL A 250 3.42 -6.61 -5.85
CA VAL A 250 4.35 -5.53 -5.48
C VAL A 250 5.42 -6.09 -4.58
N VAL A 251 6.66 -5.73 -4.81
CA VAL A 251 7.80 -6.11 -3.99
C VAL A 251 8.54 -4.85 -3.56
N GLY A 252 8.72 -4.68 -2.27
CA GLY A 252 9.55 -3.63 -1.67
C GLY A 252 10.86 -4.21 -1.14
N VAL A 253 11.98 -3.64 -1.56
CA VAL A 253 13.30 -3.96 -1.00
C VAL A 253 13.73 -2.81 -0.10
N PHE A 254 13.68 -3.06 1.19
CA PHE A 254 14.07 -2.11 2.23
C PHE A 254 15.47 -2.44 2.76
N ASP A 255 16.02 -1.55 3.58
CA ASP A 255 17.37 -1.74 4.11
C ASP A 255 17.55 -3.09 4.85
N GLU A 256 16.55 -3.51 5.62
CA GLU A 256 16.61 -4.70 6.47
C GLU A 256 15.88 -5.94 5.92
N GLY A 257 15.09 -5.82 4.87
CA GLY A 257 14.27 -6.95 4.40
C GLY A 257 13.59 -6.72 3.06
N VAL A 258 12.91 -7.76 2.61
CA VAL A 258 12.13 -7.77 1.37
C VAL A 258 10.70 -8.13 1.71
N GLY A 259 9.78 -7.24 1.42
CA GLY A 259 8.35 -7.47 1.58
C GLY A 259 7.64 -7.69 0.26
N GLY A 260 6.45 -8.30 0.32
CA GLY A 260 5.56 -8.50 -0.82
C GLY A 260 4.12 -8.11 -0.53
N GLY A 261 3.42 -7.62 -1.54
CA GLY A 261 1.99 -7.35 -1.52
C GLY A 261 1.31 -7.96 -2.75
N LEU A 262 0.14 -8.54 -2.57
CA LEU A 262 -0.61 -9.21 -3.62
C LEU A 262 -1.99 -8.60 -3.80
N VAL A 263 -2.27 -8.13 -5.00
CA VAL A 263 -3.61 -7.76 -5.45
C VAL A 263 -4.10 -8.80 -6.43
N MET A 264 -5.29 -9.36 -6.21
CA MET A 264 -5.98 -10.26 -7.13
C MET A 264 -7.42 -9.80 -7.32
N ASP A 265 -7.89 -9.78 -8.57
CA ASP A 265 -9.20 -9.24 -8.94
C ASP A 265 -9.37 -7.78 -8.46
N GLY A 266 -8.29 -6.99 -8.50
CA GLY A 266 -8.26 -5.61 -8.02
C GLY A 266 -8.37 -5.45 -6.51
N ARG A 267 -8.15 -6.50 -5.69
CA ARG A 267 -8.27 -6.47 -4.23
C ARG A 267 -7.01 -6.98 -3.55
N LEU A 268 -6.60 -6.31 -2.50
CA LEU A 268 -5.48 -6.74 -1.66
C LEU A 268 -5.78 -8.10 -1.00
N ARG A 269 -4.82 -9.02 -1.07
CA ARG A 269 -4.87 -10.36 -0.46
C ARG A 269 -3.92 -10.44 0.72
N ARG A 270 -4.45 -10.27 1.93
CA ARG A 270 -3.69 -10.28 3.19
C ARG A 270 -3.36 -11.68 3.72
N GLY A 271 -4.01 -12.72 3.16
CA GLY A 271 -3.94 -14.07 3.72
C GLY A 271 -4.76 -14.25 4.99
N GLY A 272 -4.77 -15.48 5.51
CA GLY A 272 -5.61 -15.85 6.67
C GLY A 272 -5.19 -15.21 8.00
N ASN A 273 -3.95 -14.73 8.10
CA ASN A 273 -3.38 -14.13 9.31
C ASN A 273 -2.52 -12.88 9.01
N GLY A 274 -2.79 -12.19 7.91
CA GLY A 274 -2.08 -10.98 7.51
C GLY A 274 -0.66 -11.20 6.99
N ARG A 275 -0.29 -12.45 6.64
CA ARG A 275 1.07 -12.83 6.24
C ARG A 275 1.15 -13.38 4.81
N ALA A 276 0.26 -12.97 3.92
CA ALA A 276 0.44 -13.29 2.50
C ALA A 276 1.68 -12.56 1.99
N MET A 277 2.37 -13.21 1.04
CA MET A 277 3.52 -12.61 0.35
C MET A 277 4.72 -12.26 1.24
N GLU A 278 4.98 -13.04 2.27
CA GLU A 278 6.26 -13.01 3.04
C GLU A 278 7.44 -13.45 2.13
N ILE A 279 7.66 -12.70 1.05
CA ILE A 279 8.62 -13.05 -0.02
C ILE A 279 10.05 -13.07 0.49
N GLY A 280 10.38 -12.25 1.48
CA GLY A 280 11.68 -12.25 2.15
C GLY A 280 12.02 -13.58 2.83
N HIS A 281 10.99 -14.36 3.19
CA HIS A 281 11.14 -15.69 3.79
C HIS A 281 11.10 -16.84 2.78
N LEU A 282 11.00 -16.59 1.49
CA LEU A 282 11.13 -17.64 0.48
C LEU A 282 12.58 -18.14 0.43
N SER A 283 12.73 -19.44 0.23
CA SER A 283 14.04 -20.04 -0.01
C SER A 283 14.58 -19.62 -1.37
N THR A 284 15.84 -19.19 -1.42
CA THR A 284 16.52 -18.85 -2.66
C THR A 284 16.87 -20.07 -3.50
N GLY A 285 16.78 -21.28 -2.93
CA GLY A 285 17.21 -22.52 -3.59
C GLY A 285 18.71 -22.63 -3.83
N PHE A 286 19.51 -21.71 -3.27
CA PHE A 286 20.97 -21.87 -3.30
C PHE A 286 21.40 -22.98 -2.35
N PRO A 287 22.40 -23.81 -2.74
CA PRO A 287 22.93 -24.86 -1.88
C PRO A 287 23.44 -24.28 -0.56
N LEU A 288 22.94 -24.79 0.56
CA LEU A 288 23.45 -24.41 1.89
C LEU A 288 24.91 -24.87 2.01
N GLY A 289 25.82 -23.97 2.39
CA GLY A 289 27.23 -24.27 2.60
C GLY A 289 28.06 -24.27 1.30
N GLN A 290 27.48 -24.08 0.15
CA GLN A 290 28.21 -23.87 -1.11
C GLN A 290 27.64 -22.63 -1.76
N ASP A 291 28.42 -21.56 -1.79
CA ASP A 291 28.10 -20.42 -2.66
C ASP A 291 28.62 -20.74 -4.05
N PRO A 292 27.77 -20.99 -5.05
CA PRO A 292 28.22 -21.31 -6.40
C PRO A 292 28.96 -20.14 -7.08
N TYR A 293 28.99 -18.98 -6.43
CA TYR A 293 29.57 -17.76 -6.97
C TYR A 293 30.62 -17.13 -6.04
N SER A 294 30.80 -17.62 -4.81
CA SER A 294 31.83 -17.14 -3.88
C SER A 294 33.18 -17.83 -4.14
N SER A 295 34.17 -17.03 -4.47
CA SER A 295 35.57 -17.46 -4.53
C SER A 295 36.15 -17.85 -3.15
N THR A 296 35.46 -17.49 -2.06
CA THR A 296 35.91 -17.71 -0.69
C THR A 296 35.33 -18.96 -0.02
N GLY A 297 34.36 -19.63 -0.63
CA GLY A 297 33.76 -20.86 -0.13
C GLY A 297 32.98 -20.73 1.19
N THR A 298 32.81 -19.52 1.69
CA THR A 298 31.98 -19.21 2.85
C THR A 298 30.52 -19.09 2.40
N GLY A 299 29.89 -20.23 2.13
CA GLY A 299 28.53 -20.29 1.67
C GLY A 299 27.52 -19.67 2.65
N PHE A 300 26.33 -19.41 2.15
CA PHE A 300 25.16 -18.83 2.80
C PHE A 300 24.94 -19.32 4.24
N GLN A 301 25.66 -18.76 5.18
CA GLN A 301 25.52 -19.07 6.61
C GLN A 301 24.65 -18.02 7.34
N ALA A 302 24.29 -16.91 6.67
CA ALA A 302 23.46 -15.89 7.29
C ALA A 302 22.08 -16.45 7.61
N ARG A 303 21.72 -16.36 8.89
CA ARG A 303 20.39 -16.74 9.36
C ARG A 303 19.42 -15.58 9.16
N CYS A 304 18.27 -15.89 8.59
CA CYS A 304 17.13 -15.01 8.62
C CYS A 304 16.64 -14.79 10.07
N ALA A 305 15.96 -13.69 10.33
CA ALA A 305 15.37 -13.41 11.63
C ALA A 305 14.43 -14.53 12.13
N CYS A 306 13.82 -15.31 11.23
CA CYS A 306 13.02 -16.49 11.58
C CYS A 306 13.86 -17.74 11.96
N GLY A 307 15.18 -17.65 11.91
CA GLY A 307 16.13 -18.74 12.25
C GLY A 307 16.52 -19.65 11.08
N GLN A 308 15.86 -19.56 9.93
CA GLN A 308 16.17 -20.37 8.75
C GLN A 308 17.33 -19.78 7.94
N LEU A 309 17.99 -20.65 7.15
CA LEU A 309 19.07 -20.28 6.24
C LEU A 309 18.56 -20.17 4.81
N GLY A 310 19.25 -19.37 3.99
CA GLY A 310 18.99 -19.30 2.54
C GLY A 310 17.70 -18.62 2.14
N HIS A 311 17.14 -17.79 3.01
CA HIS A 311 16.02 -16.93 2.70
C HIS A 311 16.46 -15.69 1.90
N VAL A 312 15.55 -15.10 1.14
CA VAL A 312 15.79 -13.87 0.36
C VAL A 312 16.30 -12.73 1.25
N ASP A 313 15.75 -12.59 2.46
CA ASP A 313 16.18 -11.59 3.46
C ASP A 313 17.63 -11.72 3.92
N THR A 314 18.27 -12.86 3.64
CA THR A 314 19.66 -13.05 4.00
C THR A 314 20.64 -12.58 2.93
N LEU A 315 20.13 -12.14 1.75
CA LEU A 315 20.95 -11.83 0.58
C LEU A 315 20.55 -10.54 -0.14
N ALA A 316 19.26 -10.36 -0.40
CA ALA A 316 18.76 -9.31 -1.28
C ALA A 316 18.72 -7.89 -0.68
N PRO A 317 18.51 -7.68 0.65
CA PRO A 317 18.45 -6.36 1.23
C PRO A 317 19.77 -5.57 1.14
N PRO A 318 19.73 -4.24 1.01
CA PRO A 318 20.91 -3.35 1.01
C PRO A 318 21.92 -3.64 2.12
N ARG A 319 21.45 -3.79 3.36
CA ARG A 319 22.31 -4.11 4.49
C ARG A 319 23.11 -5.40 4.26
N ARG A 320 22.52 -6.42 3.65
CA ARG A 320 23.21 -7.69 3.35
C ARG A 320 24.24 -7.54 2.25
N ILE A 321 23.95 -6.71 1.25
CA ILE A 321 24.91 -6.34 0.19
C ILE A 321 26.15 -5.69 0.83
N VAL A 322 25.93 -4.73 1.73
CA VAL A 322 27.01 -4.02 2.44
C VAL A 322 27.81 -4.97 3.36
N GLU A 323 27.13 -5.83 4.12
CA GLU A 323 27.78 -6.83 4.98
C GLU A 323 28.64 -7.81 4.17
N GLU A 324 28.12 -8.34 3.05
CA GLU A 324 28.83 -9.29 2.18
C GLU A 324 30.02 -8.63 1.47
N PHE A 325 29.89 -7.38 1.09
CA PHE A 325 30.99 -6.61 0.52
C PHE A 325 32.09 -6.30 1.55
N GLY A 326 31.77 -6.31 2.84
CA GLY A 326 32.72 -6.08 3.93
C GLY A 326 32.72 -4.65 4.47
N GLY A 327 31.67 -3.88 4.24
CA GLY A 327 31.47 -2.54 4.80
C GLY A 327 31.25 -1.44 3.77
N GLY A 328 31.19 -0.20 4.24
CA GLY A 328 30.83 0.97 3.42
C GLY A 328 29.33 1.27 3.43
N THR A 329 28.84 1.95 2.39
CA THR A 329 27.41 2.17 2.17
C THR A 329 26.99 1.61 0.81
N LEU A 330 25.70 1.34 0.63
CA LEU A 330 25.17 0.85 -0.64
C LEU A 330 25.54 1.81 -1.79
N GLU A 331 25.42 3.11 -1.55
CA GLU A 331 25.72 4.17 -2.52
C GLU A 331 27.20 4.12 -2.93
N GLN A 332 28.12 3.96 -1.97
CA GLN A 332 29.55 3.85 -2.27
C GLN A 332 29.84 2.60 -3.10
N ILE A 333 29.33 1.44 -2.68
CA ILE A 333 29.55 0.17 -3.38
C ILE A 333 28.94 0.21 -4.80
N SER A 334 27.76 0.83 -4.93
CA SER A 334 27.06 0.94 -6.23
C SER A 334 27.81 1.79 -7.28
N GLN A 335 28.73 2.67 -6.84
CA GLN A 335 29.54 3.51 -7.73
C GLN A 335 30.85 2.84 -8.19
N ILE A 336 31.22 1.69 -7.62
CA ILE A 336 32.41 0.96 -8.01
C ILE A 336 32.32 0.60 -9.50
N ASN A 337 33.30 1.00 -10.30
CA ASN A 337 33.33 0.82 -11.76
C ASN A 337 34.48 -0.07 -12.20
N ALA A 338 34.52 -0.41 -13.49
CA ALA A 338 35.45 -1.39 -14.06
C ALA A 338 36.97 -1.05 -13.90
N HIS A 339 37.30 0.18 -13.50
CA HIS A 339 38.70 0.58 -13.23
C HIS A 339 39.11 0.37 -11.77
N ASP A 340 38.14 0.07 -10.90
CA ASP A 340 38.38 -0.17 -9.49
C ASP A 340 38.83 -1.63 -9.25
N PRO A 341 39.86 -1.88 -8.44
CA PRO A 341 40.32 -3.24 -8.13
C PRO A 341 39.27 -4.11 -7.43
N GLU A 342 38.28 -3.50 -6.76
CA GLU A 342 37.17 -4.21 -6.10
C GLU A 342 35.95 -4.46 -7.00
N PHE A 343 36.00 -4.03 -8.27
CA PHE A 343 34.85 -4.10 -9.19
C PHE A 343 34.27 -5.52 -9.31
N GLN A 344 35.12 -6.53 -9.51
CA GLN A 344 34.66 -7.91 -9.67
C GLN A 344 33.95 -8.41 -8.41
N ARG A 345 34.51 -8.12 -7.23
CA ARG A 345 33.91 -8.47 -5.95
C ARG A 345 32.55 -7.79 -5.75
N ALA A 346 32.46 -6.48 -5.99
CA ALA A 346 31.22 -5.74 -5.89
C ALA A 346 30.18 -6.28 -6.87
N GLN A 347 30.58 -6.56 -8.11
CA GLN A 347 29.69 -7.12 -9.14
C GLN A 347 29.13 -8.49 -8.74
N GLU A 348 29.95 -9.38 -8.16
CA GLU A 348 29.50 -10.69 -7.65
C GLU A 348 28.47 -10.52 -6.53
N VAL A 349 28.71 -9.65 -5.56
CA VAL A 349 27.78 -9.39 -4.46
C VAL A 349 26.44 -8.89 -4.99
N PHE A 350 26.42 -7.91 -5.88
CA PHE A 350 25.19 -7.43 -6.51
C PHE A 350 24.47 -8.50 -7.33
N LYS A 351 25.23 -9.33 -8.04
CA LYS A 351 24.68 -10.44 -8.82
C LYS A 351 24.01 -11.49 -7.94
N HIS A 352 24.60 -11.83 -6.79
CA HIS A 352 24.03 -12.78 -5.83
C HIS A 352 22.72 -12.24 -5.23
N ALA A 353 22.75 -11.00 -4.76
CA ALA A 353 21.58 -10.36 -4.19
C ALA A 353 20.44 -10.28 -5.20
N GLY A 354 20.75 -9.87 -6.45
CA GLY A 354 19.76 -9.83 -7.53
C GLY A 354 19.24 -11.21 -7.91
N ALA A 355 20.09 -12.23 -7.96
CA ALA A 355 19.67 -13.59 -8.28
C ALA A 355 18.76 -14.18 -7.20
N ALA A 356 19.03 -13.90 -5.91
CA ALA A 356 18.15 -14.32 -4.81
C ALA A 356 16.74 -13.74 -4.97
N LEU A 357 16.63 -12.45 -5.25
CA LEU A 357 15.36 -11.79 -5.49
C LEU A 357 14.67 -12.32 -6.76
N GLY A 358 15.42 -12.46 -7.85
CA GLY A 358 14.89 -12.95 -9.13
C GLY A 358 14.30 -14.35 -9.03
N ARG A 359 14.92 -15.25 -8.27
CA ARG A 359 14.37 -16.61 -8.00
C ARG A 359 13.08 -16.56 -7.20
N ALA A 360 13.02 -15.70 -6.18
CA ALA A 360 11.79 -15.52 -5.42
C ALA A 360 10.66 -14.99 -6.31
N LEU A 361 10.96 -14.04 -7.21
CA LEU A 361 10.00 -13.54 -8.20
C LEU A 361 9.55 -14.66 -9.15
N ALA A 362 10.47 -15.53 -9.59
CA ALA A 362 10.09 -16.69 -10.43
C ALA A 362 9.10 -17.60 -9.70
N HIS A 363 9.37 -17.96 -8.45
CA HIS A 363 8.45 -18.79 -7.65
C HIS A 363 7.08 -18.14 -7.46
N VAL A 364 7.06 -16.85 -7.17
CA VAL A 364 5.80 -16.10 -7.02
C VAL A 364 5.06 -16.05 -8.36
N SER A 365 5.77 -15.77 -9.46
CA SER A 365 5.18 -15.72 -10.80
C SER A 365 4.55 -17.06 -11.20
N ASP A 366 5.23 -18.17 -10.94
CA ASP A 366 4.70 -19.50 -11.26
C ASP A 366 3.54 -19.94 -10.35
N THR A 367 3.50 -19.41 -9.11
CA THR A 367 2.47 -19.78 -8.12
C THR A 367 1.19 -18.94 -8.29
N VAL A 368 1.35 -17.63 -8.50
CA VAL A 368 0.25 -16.66 -8.49
C VAL A 368 -0.16 -16.27 -9.91
N ASN A 369 0.78 -16.31 -10.86
CA ASN A 369 0.62 -15.87 -12.24
C ASN A 369 0.02 -14.47 -12.37
N PRO A 370 0.66 -13.42 -11.75
CA PRO A 370 0.13 -12.09 -11.78
C PRO A 370 0.22 -11.48 -13.19
N SER A 371 -0.67 -10.56 -13.52
CA SER A 371 -0.59 -9.80 -14.78
C SER A 371 0.59 -8.83 -14.82
N ARG A 372 1.10 -8.41 -13.67
CA ARG A 372 2.24 -7.50 -13.53
C ARG A 372 2.95 -7.66 -12.20
N VAL A 373 4.25 -7.43 -12.22
CA VAL A 373 5.09 -7.29 -11.02
C VAL A 373 5.66 -5.86 -11.00
N ILE A 374 5.52 -5.17 -9.87
CA ILE A 374 6.13 -3.86 -9.62
C ILE A 374 7.12 -4.01 -8.46
N MET A 375 8.36 -3.57 -8.67
CA MET A 375 9.38 -3.55 -7.62
C MET A 375 9.68 -2.11 -7.23
N TYR A 376 9.73 -1.86 -5.92
CA TYR A 376 10.26 -0.64 -5.34
C TYR A 376 11.62 -0.96 -4.72
N LEU A 377 12.65 -0.30 -5.19
CA LEU A 377 14.04 -0.53 -4.81
C LEU A 377 14.71 0.78 -4.37
N PRO A 378 15.75 0.74 -3.52
CA PRO A 378 16.66 1.87 -3.37
C PRO A 378 17.16 2.37 -4.73
N ALA A 379 17.32 3.68 -4.88
CA ALA A 379 17.71 4.29 -6.16
C ALA A 379 19.02 3.71 -6.72
N ALA A 380 19.99 3.41 -5.85
CA ALA A 380 21.26 2.77 -6.22
C ALA A 380 21.10 1.39 -6.90
N LEU A 381 19.98 0.68 -6.64
CA LEU A 381 19.64 -0.61 -7.25
C LEU A 381 18.65 -0.48 -8.41
N ALA A 382 17.72 0.47 -8.32
CA ALA A 382 16.70 0.71 -9.34
C ALA A 382 17.26 1.38 -10.60
N GLU A 383 18.17 2.33 -10.41
CA GLU A 383 18.72 3.20 -11.43
C GLU A 383 20.26 3.22 -11.36
N PRO A 384 20.93 2.05 -11.46
CA PRO A 384 22.38 1.99 -11.37
C PRO A 384 23.02 2.77 -12.52
N LYS A 385 24.11 3.49 -12.23
CA LYS A 385 24.88 4.15 -13.26
C LYS A 385 25.47 3.14 -14.24
N PRO A 386 25.52 3.44 -15.54
CA PRO A 386 26.20 2.59 -16.51
C PRO A 386 27.64 2.26 -16.09
N ASP A 387 28.11 1.08 -16.45
CA ASP A 387 29.50 0.60 -16.20
C ASP A 387 29.89 0.48 -14.72
N THR A 388 28.90 0.48 -13.81
CA THR A 388 29.12 0.21 -12.38
C THR A 388 28.73 -1.23 -12.00
N ALA A 389 29.27 -1.70 -10.87
CA ALA A 389 29.01 -3.03 -10.35
C ALA A 389 27.50 -3.27 -10.07
N ALA A 390 26.78 -2.24 -9.66
CA ALA A 390 25.34 -2.33 -9.32
C ALA A 390 24.45 -2.73 -10.52
N THR A 391 24.90 -2.52 -11.76
CA THR A 391 24.17 -2.98 -12.97
C THR A 391 23.92 -4.49 -12.96
N ALA A 392 24.80 -5.26 -12.29
CA ALA A 392 24.66 -6.70 -12.18
C ALA A 392 23.44 -7.13 -11.36
N TYR A 393 22.94 -6.30 -10.43
CA TYR A 393 21.77 -6.60 -9.62
C TYR A 393 20.52 -6.79 -10.49
N LEU A 394 20.13 -5.77 -11.25
CA LEU A 394 18.96 -5.84 -12.13
C LEU A 394 19.13 -6.86 -13.26
N GLY A 395 20.37 -7.02 -13.76
CA GLY A 395 20.69 -8.08 -14.72
C GLY A 395 20.35 -9.47 -14.18
N ALA A 396 20.78 -9.77 -12.96
CA ALA A 396 20.52 -11.04 -12.30
C ALA A 396 19.04 -11.21 -11.93
N VAL A 397 18.38 -10.17 -11.42
CA VAL A 397 16.92 -10.20 -11.16
C VAL A 397 16.17 -10.60 -12.42
N ARG A 398 16.40 -9.93 -13.54
CA ARG A 398 15.71 -10.23 -14.81
C ARG A 398 16.04 -11.63 -15.31
N GLN A 399 17.31 -12.03 -15.26
CA GLN A 399 17.74 -13.35 -15.70
C GLN A 399 17.04 -14.47 -14.94
N GLU A 400 16.95 -14.39 -13.61
CA GLU A 400 16.32 -15.42 -12.79
C GLU A 400 14.77 -15.35 -12.88
N ALA A 401 14.19 -14.15 -12.89
CA ALA A 401 12.74 -13.97 -12.99
C ALA A 401 12.18 -14.49 -14.34
N THR A 402 12.95 -14.37 -15.44
CA THR A 402 12.52 -14.89 -16.76
C THR A 402 12.57 -16.41 -16.86
N ARG A 403 13.11 -17.12 -15.86
CA ARG A 403 13.00 -18.59 -15.78
C ARG A 403 11.60 -19.06 -15.39
N ALA A 404 10.78 -18.17 -14.82
CA ALA A 404 9.40 -18.49 -14.54
C ALA A 404 8.61 -18.71 -15.84
N PHE A 405 7.82 -19.76 -15.87
CA PHE A 405 6.99 -20.11 -17.04
C PHE A 405 5.99 -18.98 -17.38
N ALA A 406 5.48 -18.29 -16.35
CA ALA A 406 4.48 -17.24 -16.51
C ALA A 406 5.04 -15.87 -16.92
N ALA A 407 6.34 -15.63 -16.70
CA ALA A 407 6.94 -14.28 -16.81
C ALA A 407 7.57 -13.98 -18.17
N SER A 408 7.63 -14.96 -19.08
CA SER A 408 8.69 -15.03 -20.06
C SER A 408 8.71 -13.92 -21.10
N ASP A 409 7.58 -13.40 -21.61
CA ASP A 409 7.66 -12.58 -22.83
C ASP A 409 6.68 -11.40 -22.93
N GLN A 410 6.06 -10.97 -21.81
CA GLN A 410 5.14 -9.84 -21.86
C GLN A 410 5.86 -8.50 -21.65
N PRO A 411 5.91 -7.60 -22.63
CA PRO A 411 6.44 -6.25 -22.44
C PRO A 411 5.75 -5.54 -21.28
N GLY A 412 6.54 -5.07 -20.31
CA GLY A 412 6.02 -4.36 -19.14
C GLY A 412 5.48 -5.26 -18.03
N TYR A 413 5.72 -6.57 -18.07
CA TYR A 413 5.43 -7.49 -16.95
C TYR A 413 6.14 -7.06 -15.66
N LEU A 414 7.44 -6.80 -15.73
CA LEU A 414 8.25 -6.30 -14.62
C LEU A 414 8.47 -4.80 -14.74
N ARG A 415 7.99 -4.04 -13.76
CA ARG A 415 8.21 -2.61 -13.60
C ARG A 415 9.09 -2.36 -12.39
N ILE A 416 10.02 -1.41 -12.50
CA ILE A 416 10.94 -1.05 -11.43
C ILE A 416 10.77 0.43 -11.15
N HIS A 417 10.61 0.76 -9.88
CA HIS A 417 10.54 2.11 -9.36
C HIS A 417 11.63 2.30 -8.30
N ALA A 418 12.27 3.44 -8.33
CA ALA A 418 13.15 3.85 -7.24
C ALA A 418 12.31 4.37 -6.07
N PHE A 419 12.68 3.99 -4.84
CA PHE A 419 12.26 4.76 -3.68
C PHE A 419 12.87 6.16 -3.76
N PRO A 420 12.18 7.19 -3.28
CA PRO A 420 12.77 8.50 -3.14
C PRO A 420 14.07 8.44 -2.32
N GLU A 421 15.13 9.08 -2.80
CA GLU A 421 16.44 9.10 -2.10
C GLU A 421 16.38 9.87 -0.77
N ASN A 422 15.56 10.93 -0.74
CA ASN A 422 15.34 11.70 0.47
C ASN A 422 14.45 10.90 1.45
N PRO A 423 14.91 10.61 2.67
CA PRO A 423 14.14 9.85 3.64
C PRO A 423 12.75 10.44 3.95
N ARG A 424 12.63 11.76 3.92
CA ARG A 424 11.34 12.44 4.13
C ARG A 424 10.35 12.16 2.98
N ASP A 425 10.83 12.16 1.74
CA ASP A 425 9.99 11.87 0.58
C ASP A 425 9.62 10.38 0.53
N ALA A 426 10.52 9.50 0.96
CA ALA A 426 10.24 8.08 1.11
C ALA A 426 9.16 7.82 2.18
N ALA A 427 9.27 8.47 3.33
CA ALA A 427 8.26 8.41 4.39
C ALA A 427 6.92 9.01 3.94
N LEU A 428 6.95 10.06 3.12
CA LEU A 428 5.75 10.65 2.54
C LEU A 428 5.07 9.70 1.55
N LEU A 429 5.83 8.96 0.73
CA LEU A 429 5.29 7.92 -0.15
C LEU A 429 4.53 6.85 0.67
N GLY A 430 5.12 6.40 1.77
CA GLY A 430 4.45 5.48 2.69
C GLY A 430 3.18 6.06 3.31
N ALA A 431 3.22 7.30 3.77
CA ALA A 431 2.04 7.99 4.28
C ALA A 431 0.93 8.13 3.21
N GLN A 432 1.30 8.42 1.95
CA GLN A 432 0.34 8.43 0.83
C GLN A 432 -0.27 7.03 0.59
N ALA A 433 0.56 5.99 0.62
CA ALA A 433 0.10 4.61 0.47
C ALA A 433 -0.89 4.22 1.58
N ALA A 434 -0.58 4.58 2.84
CA ALA A 434 -1.46 4.36 3.97
C ALA A 434 -2.81 5.10 3.83
N ALA A 435 -2.79 6.36 3.37
CA ALA A 435 -4.02 7.13 3.15
C ALA A 435 -4.93 6.50 2.08
N VAL A 436 -4.36 6.01 0.97
CA VAL A 436 -5.13 5.31 -0.08
C VAL A 436 -5.84 4.08 0.46
N CYS A 437 -5.25 3.37 1.45
CA CYS A 437 -5.89 2.23 2.10
C CYS A 437 -7.21 2.61 2.79
N VAL A 438 -7.36 3.83 3.28
CA VAL A 438 -8.62 4.32 3.87
C VAL A 438 -9.71 4.43 2.82
N LEU A 439 -9.42 5.09 1.71
CA LEU A 439 -10.37 5.26 0.60
C LEU A 439 -10.77 3.89 0.00
N GLU A 440 -9.78 3.02 -0.23
CA GLU A 440 -10.05 1.68 -0.76
C GLU A 440 -10.88 0.83 0.20
N SER A 441 -10.60 0.90 1.50
CA SER A 441 -11.40 0.19 2.51
C SER A 441 -12.85 0.67 2.53
N PHE A 442 -13.10 1.97 2.35
CA PHE A 442 -14.47 2.50 2.21
C PHE A 442 -15.16 1.97 0.95
N ILE A 443 -14.48 2.04 -0.19
CA ILE A 443 -15.00 1.54 -1.47
C ILE A 443 -15.29 0.04 -1.40
N GLU A 444 -14.36 -0.75 -0.88
CA GLU A 444 -14.54 -2.19 -0.70
C GLU A 444 -15.72 -2.51 0.24
N HIS A 445 -15.87 -1.74 1.32
CA HIS A 445 -16.98 -1.90 2.24
C HIS A 445 -18.32 -1.59 1.56
N ALA A 446 -18.41 -0.50 0.83
CA ALA A 446 -19.58 -0.12 0.07
C ALA A 446 -19.98 -1.17 -0.99
N LEU A 447 -19.00 -1.84 -1.61
CA LEU A 447 -19.25 -2.84 -2.65
C LEU A 447 -19.57 -4.25 -2.11
N ARG A 448 -19.29 -4.54 -0.84
CA ARG A 448 -19.44 -5.90 -0.27
C ARG A 448 -20.82 -6.22 0.31
N LEU A 449 -21.58 -5.22 0.73
CA LEU A 449 -22.76 -5.46 1.55
C LEU A 449 -23.97 -6.06 0.83
N ASP A 450 -24.06 -6.01 -0.49
CA ASP A 450 -25.14 -6.68 -1.22
C ASP A 450 -24.89 -8.17 -1.51
N GLY A 451 -23.67 -8.68 -1.24
CA GLY A 451 -23.31 -10.09 -1.42
C GLY A 451 -23.52 -10.98 -0.20
N CYS A 452 -23.71 -10.39 0.97
CA CYS A 452 -23.85 -11.15 2.23
C CYS A 452 -25.21 -10.93 2.89
N LYS A 453 -26.26 -11.39 2.24
CA LYS A 453 -27.48 -11.73 3.00
C LYS A 453 -27.11 -12.89 3.90
N THR A 454 -26.74 -12.59 5.14
CA THR A 454 -26.67 -13.60 6.21
C THR A 454 -28.01 -14.30 6.23
N GLY A 455 -28.01 -15.58 5.87
CA GLY A 455 -29.16 -16.44 6.06
C GLY A 455 -29.61 -16.34 7.54
N PRO A 456 -30.90 -16.61 7.83
CA PRO A 456 -31.48 -16.40 9.14
C PRO A 456 -30.68 -17.15 10.18
N GLY A 457 -30.36 -16.46 11.28
CA GLY A 457 -29.51 -16.93 12.36
C GLY A 457 -29.85 -18.37 12.78
N ARG A 458 -28.86 -19.23 12.72
CA ARG A 458 -28.91 -20.49 13.43
C ARG A 458 -28.87 -20.16 14.94
N SER A 459 -30.01 -20.25 15.56
CA SER A 459 -30.12 -20.31 17.03
C SER A 459 -29.20 -21.44 17.52
N THR A 460 -28.21 -21.07 18.31
CA THR A 460 -27.42 -22.03 19.08
C THR A 460 -28.33 -22.68 20.13
N THR A 461 -28.99 -23.76 19.78
CA THR A 461 -29.49 -24.69 20.79
C THR A 461 -28.30 -25.53 21.24
N SER A 462 -27.93 -25.30 22.48
CA SER A 462 -27.03 -26.17 23.26
C SER A 462 -27.56 -27.61 23.24
N SER A 463 -26.84 -28.53 22.59
CA SER A 463 -27.00 -29.96 22.83
C SER A 463 -25.82 -30.44 23.69
N GLN A 464 -26.14 -30.81 24.91
CA GLN A 464 -25.29 -31.55 25.83
C GLN A 464 -24.76 -32.83 25.15
N ALA A 465 -23.45 -33.04 25.25
CA ALA A 465 -22.84 -34.32 24.91
C ALA A 465 -23.10 -35.34 26.03
N PRO A 466 -23.45 -36.59 25.72
CA PRO A 466 -23.44 -37.65 26.72
C PRO A 466 -22.02 -38.19 26.92
N ALA A 467 -21.69 -38.43 28.18
CA ALA A 467 -20.47 -39.12 28.62
C ALA A 467 -20.43 -40.58 28.10
N ARG A 468 -19.28 -40.92 27.46
CA ARG A 468 -18.59 -42.22 27.65
C ARG A 468 -17.16 -42.11 27.09
#